data_024233c6ffb733dde72b1d9ea026defe
#
_entry.id   024233c6ffb733dde72b1d9ea026defe
#
_cell.length_a   1.000
_cell.length_b   1.000
_cell.length_c   1.000
_cell.angle_alpha   90.00
_cell.angle_beta   90.00
_cell.angle_gamma   90.00
#
_symmetry.space_group_name_H-M   'P 1'
#
loop_
_entity.id
_entity.type
_entity.pdbx_description
1 polymer ?
#
loop_
_entity_poly.entity_id
_entity_poly.type
_entity_poly.pdbx_seq_one_letter_code
_entity_poly.pdbx_strand_id
1 'polypeptide(L)'
;LNESEIKKKFNDKPFKERVIKLASAKAAVISAKNPESYVIGADQMCVCGEDILDKAGNFENAVKILSMLSGKTHQQYSGVCVFYNGESLWSYADQASLTMHKLSQEEIISYIKTDEPFQCSGCYKFESHGVNLFLKVYLIVQVKWHHLLLLY
;
A
#
# COMPACT_ATOMS: atom_id res chain seq x y z
N LEU A 1 10.10 4.12 15.20
CA LEU A 1 9.21 4.96 14.39
C LEU A 1 7.76 4.68 14.77
N ASN A 2 7.02 5.70 15.20
CA ASN A 2 5.58 5.53 15.50
C ASN A 2 4.76 5.86 14.25
N GLU A 3 4.40 4.82 13.48
CA GLU A 3 3.65 4.95 12.22
C GLU A 3 2.26 5.60 12.43
N SER A 4 1.60 5.34 13.58
CA SER A 4 0.29 5.90 13.86
C SER A 4 0.33 7.42 14.10
N GLU A 5 1.40 7.93 14.70
CA GLU A 5 1.60 9.39 14.85
C GLU A 5 1.86 10.07 13.51
N ILE A 6 2.63 9.43 12.62
CA ILE A 6 2.87 9.96 11.28
C ILE A 6 1.57 10.00 10.48
N LYS A 7 0.75 8.95 10.53
CA LYS A 7 -0.55 8.91 9.88
C LYS A 7 -1.47 10.05 10.36
N LYS A 8 -1.51 10.30 11.67
CA LYS A 8 -2.30 11.42 12.25
C LYS A 8 -1.80 12.78 11.79
N LYS A 9 -0.48 12.98 11.75
CA LYS A 9 0.15 14.26 11.37
C LYS A 9 -0.19 14.70 9.94
N PHE A 10 -0.44 13.76 9.03
CA PHE A 10 -0.68 14.02 7.60
C PHE A 10 -2.09 13.63 7.14
N ASN A 11 -3.06 13.52 8.07
CA ASN A 11 -4.41 13.07 7.72
C ASN A 11 -5.22 14.09 6.89
N ASP A 12 -4.78 15.34 6.84
CA ASP A 12 -5.33 16.42 6.01
C ASP A 12 -4.80 16.45 4.57
N LYS A 13 -3.79 15.63 4.25
CA LYS A 13 -3.16 15.59 2.93
C LYS A 13 -3.82 14.57 1.99
N PRO A 14 -3.74 14.77 0.67
CA PRO A 14 -4.14 13.77 -0.31
C PRO A 14 -3.44 12.42 -0.08
N PHE A 15 -4.10 11.30 -0.37
CA PHE A 15 -3.56 9.95 -0.10
C PHE A 15 -2.20 9.69 -0.76
N LYS A 16 -1.95 10.21 -1.98
CA LYS A 16 -0.64 10.11 -2.63
C LYS A 16 0.47 10.81 -1.83
N GLU A 17 0.19 11.97 -1.26
CA GLU A 17 1.16 12.65 -0.39
C GLU A 17 1.36 11.90 0.93
N ARG A 18 0.29 11.37 1.51
CA ARG A 18 0.35 10.62 2.77
C ARG A 18 1.23 9.38 2.66
N VAL A 19 1.06 8.60 1.59
CA VAL A 19 1.85 7.39 1.38
C VAL A 19 3.33 7.69 1.12
N ILE A 20 3.65 8.81 0.42
CA ILE A 20 5.04 9.29 0.29
C ILE A 20 5.62 9.67 1.65
N LYS A 21 4.87 10.39 2.50
CA LYS A 21 5.34 10.78 3.84
C LYS A 21 5.63 9.56 4.73
N LEU A 22 4.82 8.52 4.66
CA LEU A 22 5.05 7.26 5.37
C LEU A 22 6.31 6.54 4.86
N ALA A 23 6.46 6.41 3.55
CA ALA A 23 7.66 5.84 2.93
C ALA A 23 8.92 6.62 3.32
N SER A 24 8.87 7.95 3.24
CA SER A 24 9.98 8.84 3.56
C SER A 24 10.38 8.76 5.03
N ALA A 25 9.42 8.69 5.94
CA ALA A 25 9.72 8.59 7.37
C ALA A 25 10.46 7.27 7.71
N LYS A 26 10.10 6.18 7.04
CA LYS A 26 10.81 4.89 7.17
C LYS A 26 12.23 4.97 6.61
N ALA A 27 12.39 5.52 5.41
CA ALA A 27 13.68 5.66 4.74
C ALA A 27 14.64 6.59 5.49
N ALA A 28 14.15 7.71 6.00
CA ALA A 28 14.97 8.71 6.71
C ALA A 28 15.69 8.11 7.94
N VAL A 29 14.99 7.29 8.73
CA VAL A 29 15.57 6.63 9.92
C VAL A 29 16.73 5.70 9.54
N ILE A 30 16.60 4.98 8.43
CA ILE A 30 17.63 4.04 7.97
C ILE A 30 18.78 4.79 7.32
N SER A 31 18.49 5.81 6.51
CA SER A 31 19.49 6.62 5.80
C SER A 31 20.39 7.39 6.76
N ALA A 32 19.82 7.94 7.85
CA ALA A 32 20.61 8.62 8.88
C ALA A 32 21.64 7.70 9.59
N LYS A 33 21.39 6.39 9.63
CA LYS A 33 22.29 5.39 10.19
C LYS A 33 23.29 4.82 9.16
N ASN A 34 23.03 5.05 7.88
CA ASN A 34 23.80 4.52 6.76
C ASN A 34 24.07 5.64 5.73
N PRO A 35 24.89 6.66 6.08
CA PRO A 35 25.04 7.87 5.26
C PRO A 35 25.66 7.60 3.88
N GLU A 36 26.46 6.55 3.75
CA GLU A 36 27.12 6.16 2.51
C GLU A 36 26.24 5.30 1.58
N SER A 37 24.96 5.04 1.97
CA SER A 37 24.09 4.12 1.25
C SER A 37 22.88 4.83 0.68
N TYR A 38 22.48 4.45 -0.54
CA TYR A 38 21.14 4.77 -1.05
C TYR A 38 20.11 3.89 -0.34
N VAL A 39 19.09 4.53 0.22
CA VAL A 39 18.00 3.85 0.93
C VAL A 39 16.71 4.06 0.15
N ILE A 40 16.09 2.95 -0.27
CA ILE A 40 14.77 2.97 -0.89
C ILE A 40 13.74 2.70 0.20
N GLY A 41 12.82 3.62 0.41
CA GLY A 41 11.65 3.46 1.26
C GLY A 41 10.40 3.26 0.42
N ALA A 42 9.53 2.38 0.87
CA ALA A 42 8.23 2.17 0.25
C ALA A 42 7.14 2.03 1.31
N ASP A 43 5.94 2.44 0.95
CA ASP A 43 4.74 2.22 1.76
C ASP A 43 3.51 2.02 0.88
N GLN A 44 2.48 1.39 1.44
CA GLN A 44 1.24 1.11 0.73
C GLN A 44 0.02 1.40 1.63
N MET A 45 -1.04 1.94 1.03
CA MET A 45 -2.25 2.34 1.73
C MET A 45 -3.48 1.89 0.95
N CYS A 46 -4.33 1.06 1.55
CA CYS A 46 -5.61 0.65 1.00
C CYS A 46 -6.70 1.63 1.44
N VAL A 47 -7.49 2.13 0.48
CA VAL A 47 -8.56 3.11 0.74
C VAL A 47 -9.84 2.68 0.05
N CYS A 48 -10.94 2.57 0.80
CA CYS A 48 -12.27 2.30 0.28
C CYS A 48 -13.21 3.48 0.62
N GLY A 49 -13.56 4.26 -0.41
CA GLY A 49 -14.18 5.57 -0.17
C GLY A 49 -13.22 6.53 0.53
N GLU A 50 -13.53 6.93 1.75
CA GLU A 50 -12.64 7.75 2.61
C GLU A 50 -11.95 6.92 3.71
N ASP A 51 -12.33 5.66 3.87
CA ASP A 51 -11.81 4.78 4.91
C ASP A 51 -10.46 4.17 4.52
N ILE A 52 -9.47 4.37 5.40
CA ILE A 52 -8.18 3.69 5.29
C ILE A 52 -8.28 2.34 5.97
N LEU A 53 -7.99 1.29 5.19
CA LEU A 53 -8.02 -0.09 5.67
C LEU A 53 -6.60 -0.53 6.02
N ASP A 54 -6.28 -0.42 7.29
CA ASP A 54 -4.97 -0.80 7.84
C ASP A 54 -4.80 -2.34 7.89
N LYS A 55 -3.67 -2.77 8.43
CA LYS A 55 -3.37 -4.18 8.68
C LYS A 55 -4.38 -4.77 9.66
N ALA A 56 -4.92 -5.93 9.34
CA ALA A 56 -5.89 -6.59 10.20
C ALA A 56 -5.32 -7.05 11.54
N GLY A 57 -4.09 -7.55 11.54
CA GLY A 57 -3.40 -8.07 12.72
C GLY A 57 -3.93 -9.40 13.25
N ASN A 58 -5.21 -9.72 13.01
CA ASN A 58 -5.86 -10.96 13.44
C ASN A 58 -6.97 -11.40 12.47
N PHE A 59 -7.49 -12.60 12.69
CA PHE A 59 -8.48 -13.24 11.83
C PHE A 59 -9.83 -12.49 11.79
N GLU A 60 -10.33 -12.05 12.95
CA GLU A 60 -11.63 -11.38 13.02
C GLU A 60 -11.63 -10.04 12.26
N ASN A 61 -10.56 -9.26 12.41
CA ASN A 61 -10.41 -8.01 11.68
C ASN A 61 -10.21 -8.26 10.18
N ALA A 62 -9.51 -9.34 9.79
CA ALA A 62 -9.36 -9.74 8.41
C ALA A 62 -10.72 -10.03 7.75
N VAL A 63 -11.60 -10.78 8.44
CA VAL A 63 -12.97 -11.03 7.97
C VAL A 63 -13.73 -9.71 7.79
N LYS A 64 -13.64 -8.78 8.76
CA LYS A 64 -14.31 -7.47 8.68
C LYS A 64 -13.82 -6.65 7.47
N ILE A 65 -12.49 -6.55 7.28
CA ILE A 65 -11.89 -5.78 6.18
C ILE A 65 -12.32 -6.36 4.82
N LEU A 66 -12.19 -7.68 4.61
CA LEU A 66 -12.58 -8.30 3.35
C LEU A 66 -14.08 -8.23 3.10
N SER A 67 -14.92 -8.32 4.15
CA SER A 67 -16.36 -8.11 4.04
C SER A 67 -16.70 -6.66 3.63
N MET A 68 -15.96 -5.67 4.11
CA MET A 68 -16.12 -4.27 3.68
C MET A 68 -15.72 -4.07 2.21
N LEU A 69 -14.71 -4.77 1.72
CA LEU A 69 -14.23 -4.68 0.34
C LEU A 69 -15.05 -5.51 -0.64
N SER A 70 -15.74 -6.54 -0.18
CA SER A 70 -16.54 -7.46 -1.01
C SER A 70 -17.53 -6.72 -1.90
N GLY A 71 -17.45 -6.94 -3.20
CA GLY A 71 -18.30 -6.32 -4.22
C GLY A 71 -18.07 -4.83 -4.45
N LYS A 72 -17.00 -4.24 -3.89
CA LYS A 72 -16.71 -2.81 -4.02
C LYS A 72 -15.43 -2.55 -4.79
N THR A 73 -15.32 -1.31 -5.26
CA THR A 73 -14.06 -0.76 -5.82
C THR A 73 -13.35 0.02 -4.72
N HIS A 74 -12.05 -0.22 -4.60
CA HIS A 74 -11.17 0.49 -3.68
C HIS A 74 -9.85 0.85 -4.37
N GLN A 75 -9.02 1.66 -3.73
CA GLN A 75 -7.74 2.11 -4.23
C GLN A 75 -6.60 1.57 -3.37
N GLN A 76 -5.52 1.14 -4.03
CA GLN A 76 -4.21 0.95 -3.41
C GLN A 76 -3.30 2.09 -3.84
N TYR A 77 -2.87 2.89 -2.88
CA TYR A 77 -1.86 3.92 -3.07
C TYR A 77 -0.50 3.34 -2.71
N SER A 78 0.47 3.46 -3.61
CA SER A 78 1.84 3.02 -3.39
C SER A 78 2.77 4.22 -3.46
N GLY A 79 3.61 4.41 -2.45
CA GLY A 79 4.60 5.47 -2.39
C GLY A 79 6.00 4.87 -2.31
N VAL A 80 6.94 5.48 -3.02
CA VAL A 80 8.35 5.12 -3.01
C VAL A 80 9.20 6.38 -2.91
N CYS A 81 10.33 6.29 -2.23
CA CYS A 81 11.30 7.36 -2.12
C CYS A 81 12.73 6.82 -2.11
N VAL A 82 13.67 7.67 -2.48
CA VAL A 82 15.11 7.39 -2.42
C VAL A 82 15.75 8.42 -1.53
N PHE A 83 16.54 7.97 -0.57
CA PHE A 83 17.32 8.78 0.35
C PHE A 83 18.81 8.47 0.21
N TYR A 84 19.64 9.47 0.44
CA TYR A 84 21.09 9.36 0.57
C TYR A 84 21.57 10.37 1.62
N ASN A 85 22.46 9.95 2.49
CA ASN A 85 23.00 10.80 3.56
C ASN A 85 21.93 11.56 4.37
N GLY A 86 20.80 10.90 4.67
CA GLY A 86 19.70 11.51 5.42
C GLY A 86 18.77 12.42 4.62
N GLU A 87 19.08 12.71 3.36
CA GLU A 87 18.31 13.61 2.50
C GLU A 87 17.47 12.85 1.48
N SER A 88 16.27 13.37 1.21
CA SER A 88 15.39 12.82 0.17
C SER A 88 15.83 13.31 -1.20
N LEU A 89 16.24 12.38 -2.07
CA LEU A 89 16.62 12.68 -3.43
C LEU A 89 15.46 12.65 -4.41
N TRP A 90 14.51 11.73 -4.19
CA TRP A 90 13.40 11.52 -5.09
C TRP A 90 12.24 10.81 -4.38
N SER A 91 11.03 11.08 -4.83
CA SER A 91 9.84 10.36 -4.38
C SER A 91 8.77 10.32 -5.47
N TYR A 92 7.96 9.26 -5.44
CA TYR A 92 6.86 9.07 -6.37
C TYR A 92 5.72 8.32 -5.69
N ALA A 93 4.48 8.59 -6.08
CA ALA A 93 3.33 7.80 -5.67
C ALA A 93 2.39 7.57 -6.84
N ASP A 94 1.83 6.37 -6.87
CA ASP A 94 0.79 6.00 -7.81
C ASP A 94 -0.37 5.29 -7.13
N GLN A 95 -1.44 5.03 -7.89
CA GLN A 95 -2.61 4.33 -7.38
C GLN A 95 -3.10 3.28 -8.39
N ALA A 96 -3.58 2.17 -7.84
CA ALA A 96 -4.34 1.16 -8.55
C ALA A 96 -5.80 1.20 -8.08
N SER A 97 -6.74 0.99 -8.99
CA SER A 97 -8.16 0.81 -8.67
C SER A 97 -8.52 -0.65 -8.86
N LEU A 98 -9.02 -1.28 -7.79
CA LEU A 98 -9.33 -2.71 -7.76
C LEU A 98 -10.80 -2.90 -7.40
N THR A 99 -11.50 -3.71 -8.20
CA THR A 99 -12.89 -4.09 -7.91
C THR A 99 -12.93 -5.55 -7.48
N MET A 100 -13.37 -5.78 -6.24
CA MET A 100 -13.46 -7.12 -5.68
C MET A 100 -14.76 -7.81 -6.11
N HIS A 101 -14.72 -9.13 -6.32
CA HIS A 101 -15.93 -9.93 -6.45
C HIS A 101 -16.84 -9.78 -5.22
N LYS A 102 -18.12 -10.01 -5.39
CA LYS A 102 -19.01 -10.21 -4.23
C LYS A 102 -18.70 -11.57 -3.62
N LEU A 103 -17.97 -11.56 -2.49
CA LEU A 103 -17.52 -12.76 -1.80
C LEU A 103 -18.53 -13.22 -0.77
N SER A 104 -18.74 -14.51 -0.66
CA SER A 104 -19.44 -15.14 0.46
C SER A 104 -18.53 -15.16 1.71
N GLN A 105 -19.13 -15.39 2.86
CA GLN A 105 -18.37 -15.54 4.10
C GLN A 105 -17.41 -16.74 4.06
N GLU A 106 -17.82 -17.82 3.40
CA GLU A 106 -17.01 -19.03 3.25
C GLU A 106 -15.77 -18.78 2.39
N GLU A 107 -15.92 -18.04 1.28
CA GLU A 107 -14.81 -17.65 0.41
C GLU A 107 -13.81 -16.74 1.15
N ILE A 108 -14.30 -15.77 1.93
CA ILE A 108 -13.45 -14.89 2.76
C ILE A 108 -12.67 -15.73 3.77
N ILE A 109 -13.33 -16.61 4.51
CA ILE A 109 -12.68 -17.46 5.52
C ILE A 109 -11.65 -18.40 4.88
N SER A 110 -12.00 -19.00 3.75
CA SER A 110 -11.10 -19.90 3.00
C SER A 110 -9.84 -19.15 2.54
N TYR A 111 -10.01 -17.96 1.98
CA TYR A 111 -8.90 -17.13 1.53
C TYR A 111 -7.98 -16.74 2.71
N ILE A 112 -8.54 -16.25 3.82
CA ILE A 112 -7.75 -15.85 4.99
C ILE A 112 -6.90 -17.01 5.53
N LYS A 113 -7.48 -18.21 5.58
CA LYS A 113 -6.77 -19.42 6.03
C LYS A 113 -5.64 -19.83 5.08
N THR A 114 -5.77 -19.54 3.79
CA THR A 114 -4.78 -19.91 2.77
C THR A 114 -3.60 -18.94 2.76
N ASP A 115 -3.88 -17.64 2.78
CA ASP A 115 -2.85 -16.60 2.59
C ASP A 115 -2.39 -15.93 3.89
N GLU A 116 -3.16 -16.02 4.96
CA GLU A 116 -2.88 -15.36 6.26
C GLU A 116 -2.45 -13.88 6.10
N PRO A 117 -3.28 -13.03 5.45
CA PRO A 117 -2.88 -11.69 5.01
C PRO A 117 -2.91 -10.63 6.12
N PHE A 118 -2.62 -10.99 7.36
CA PHE A 118 -2.84 -10.15 8.54
C PHE A 118 -1.96 -8.90 8.58
N GLN A 119 -0.81 -8.91 7.88
CA GLN A 119 0.14 -7.81 7.85
C GLN A 119 0.07 -6.98 6.56
N CYS A 120 -0.91 -7.25 5.70
CA CYS A 120 -1.12 -6.54 4.45
C CYS A 120 -2.20 -5.46 4.59
N SER A 121 -1.98 -4.29 4.01
CA SER A 121 -2.98 -3.22 3.91
C SER A 121 -4.13 -3.68 2.99
N GLY A 122 -5.37 -3.58 3.46
CA GLY A 122 -6.54 -4.14 2.78
C GLY A 122 -6.70 -5.65 2.93
N CYS A 123 -5.82 -6.30 3.68
CA CYS A 123 -5.91 -7.71 4.05
C CYS A 123 -5.94 -8.70 2.88
N TYR A 124 -5.12 -8.44 1.84
CA TYR A 124 -4.89 -9.41 0.75
C TYR A 124 -3.46 -9.34 0.21
N LYS A 125 -2.99 -10.46 -0.32
CA LYS A 125 -1.70 -10.63 -1.02
C LYS A 125 -1.99 -10.81 -2.50
N PHE A 126 -1.86 -9.72 -3.28
CA PHE A 126 -2.17 -9.75 -4.72
C PHE A 126 -1.26 -10.71 -5.49
N GLU A 127 -0.01 -10.81 -5.08
CA GLU A 127 1.02 -11.69 -5.64
C GLU A 127 0.84 -13.18 -5.33
N SER A 128 -0.12 -13.52 -4.46
CA SER A 128 -0.48 -14.88 -4.09
C SER A 128 -1.90 -15.22 -4.57
N HIS A 129 -2.74 -15.82 -3.73
CA HIS A 129 -4.12 -16.15 -4.07
C HIS A 129 -5.06 -14.93 -4.08
N GLY A 130 -4.60 -13.79 -3.55
CA GLY A 130 -5.38 -12.55 -3.51
C GLY A 130 -5.83 -12.05 -4.88
N VAL A 131 -5.10 -12.35 -5.96
CA VAL A 131 -5.53 -12.00 -7.32
C VAL A 131 -6.91 -12.56 -7.68
N ASN A 132 -7.28 -13.72 -7.15
CA ASN A 132 -8.55 -14.39 -7.40
C ASN A 132 -9.76 -13.67 -6.75
N LEU A 133 -9.51 -12.73 -5.83
CA LEU A 133 -10.57 -11.95 -5.19
C LEU A 133 -11.11 -10.83 -6.11
N PHE A 134 -10.45 -10.54 -7.23
CA PHE A 134 -10.72 -9.35 -8.02
C PHE A 134 -11.40 -9.63 -9.34
N LEU A 135 -12.44 -8.85 -9.62
CA LEU A 135 -13.15 -8.81 -10.90
C LEU A 135 -12.40 -7.94 -11.93
N LYS A 136 -11.83 -6.82 -11.47
CA LYS A 136 -11.14 -5.84 -12.33
C LYS A 136 -9.99 -5.17 -11.56
N VAL A 137 -8.90 -4.91 -12.27
CA VAL A 137 -7.76 -4.14 -11.78
C VAL A 137 -7.38 -3.11 -12.82
N TYR A 138 -7.40 -1.84 -12.45
CA TYR A 138 -6.95 -0.72 -13.27
C TYR A 138 -5.69 -0.11 -12.68
N LEU A 139 -4.60 -0.16 -13.43
CA LEU A 139 -3.35 0.53 -13.14
C LEU A 139 -3.31 1.81 -13.97
N ILE A 140 -3.27 2.97 -13.34
CA ILE A 140 -3.03 4.24 -14.03
C ILE A 140 -1.51 4.43 -14.08
N VAL A 141 -0.86 3.79 -15.04
CA VAL A 141 0.56 4.04 -15.29
C VAL A 141 0.67 5.35 -16.06
N GLN A 142 0.89 6.45 -15.38
CA GLN A 142 1.34 7.68 -16.01
C GLN A 142 2.82 7.55 -16.36
N VAL A 143 3.12 6.93 -17.50
CA VAL A 143 4.47 6.95 -18.06
C VAL A 143 4.69 8.35 -18.65
N LYS A 144 5.22 9.26 -17.85
CA LYS A 144 5.87 10.47 -18.41
C LYS A 144 7.17 10.02 -19.06
N TRP A 145 7.11 9.82 -20.38
CA TRP A 145 8.28 9.60 -21.22
C TRP A 145 9.15 10.84 -21.24
N HIS A 146 9.97 11.04 -20.22
CA HIS A 146 11.10 11.95 -20.26
C HIS A 146 12.28 11.18 -19.68
N HIS A 147 13.07 10.60 -20.58
CA HIS A 147 14.41 10.05 -20.34
C HIS A 147 14.51 8.90 -19.33
N LEU A 148 13.92 7.76 -19.63
CA LEU A 148 14.42 6.50 -19.12
C LEU A 148 15.01 5.69 -20.29
N LEU A 149 16.31 5.87 -20.53
CA LEU A 149 17.12 4.90 -21.27
C LEU A 149 17.21 3.64 -20.37
N LEU A 150 16.40 2.65 -20.67
CA LEU A 150 16.62 1.29 -20.17
C LEU A 150 17.90 0.76 -20.85
N LEU A 151 19.00 0.79 -20.12
CA LEU A 151 20.17 -0.03 -20.45
C LEU A 151 19.86 -1.47 -20.03
N TYR A 152 19.75 -2.37 -21.02
CA TYR A 152 19.74 -3.82 -20.84
C TYR A 152 21.14 -4.30 -20.44
#